data_51279d3dc613a2b8eca51a117251a240
#
_entry.id   51279d3dc613a2b8eca51a117251a240
#
_cell.length_a   1.000
_cell.length_b   1.000
_cell.length_c   1.000
_cell.angle_alpha   90.00
_cell.angle_beta   90.00
_cell.angle_gamma   90.00
#
_symmetry.space_group_name_H-M   'P 1'
#
loop_
_entity.id
_entity.type
_entity.pdbx_description
1 polymer ?
#
loop_
_entity_poly.entity_id
_entity_poly.type
_entity_poly.pdbx_seq_one_letter_code
_entity_poly.pdbx_strand_id
1 'polypeptide(L)'
;MAGRSLVGGIALALVMAASAGARGEGTDRCAIGGKYDVHTVAAYTNVVDAGYTTYQEFRGAQVFIPAQPGLPREWLQREIADQIAAGVCNFGVNDAKVSVMSAGGGFSVNITCRTPKEAGIILQHAQLLVK
;
A
#
# COMPACT_ATOMS: atom_id res chain seq x y z
N MET A 1 37.85 36.72 -0.50
CA MET A 1 37.40 36.35 -0.27
C MET A 1 36.77 35.82 -0.16
N ALA A 2 36.84 35.69 -0.31
CA ALA A 2 36.12 35.03 -0.13
C ALA A 2 35.37 34.51 -0.01
N GLY A 3 35.42 34.49 0.00
CA GLY A 3 34.63 33.79 0.36
C GLY A 3 33.92 33.49 0.08
N ARG A 4 34.04 33.38 0.03
CA ARG A 4 33.32 32.94 -0.07
C ARG A 4 32.67 32.38 -0.18
N SER A 5 32.97 32.39 -0.24
CA SER A 5 32.31 31.68 -0.14
C SER A 5 31.68 31.22 -0.23
N LEU A 6 31.84 31.16 -0.40
CA LEU A 6 31.19 30.49 -0.26
C LEU A 6 30.52 30.05 -0.17
N VAL A 7 30.88 30.29 -0.30
CA VAL A 7 30.22 29.74 0.07
C VAL A 7 29.48 29.20 0.11
N GLY A 8 29.81 29.17 -0.24
CA GLY A 8 29.20 28.48 0.08
C GLY A 8 28.55 27.96 -0.01
N GLY A 9 28.71 27.83 -0.20
CA GLY A 9 28.16 27.09 0.01
C GLY A 9 27.52 26.71 -0.03
N ILE A 10 27.71 26.60 -0.13
CA ILE A 10 27.06 26.04 0.05
C ILE A 10 26.28 25.70 0.11
N ALA A 11 26.54 25.95 -0.05
CA ALA A 11 25.73 25.49 0.27
C ALA A 11 25.02 25.05 -0.01
N LEU A 12 25.19 24.97 -0.33
CA LEU A 12 24.38 24.34 -0.37
C LEU A 12 23.91 23.68 -0.38
N ALA A 13 24.40 23.75 -0.50
CA ALA A 13 23.84 22.93 -0.24
C ALA A 13 23.28 22.49 -0.08
N LEU A 14 23.31 22.38 -0.18
CA LEU A 14 22.56 21.74 0.20
C LEU A 14 21.80 21.40 0.17
N VAL A 15 22.08 21.66 0.01
CA VAL A 15 21.20 21.23 0.28
C VAL A 15 20.62 20.63 -0.09
N MET A 16 20.73 20.30 -0.41
CA MET A 16 20.06 19.60 -0.46
C MET A 16 19.78 18.86 -0.22
N ALA A 17 19.96 18.74 -0.19
CA ALA A 17 19.61 17.98 0.29
C ALA A 17 18.86 17.74 0.75
N ALA A 18 18.80 17.90 0.88
CA ALA A 18 18.07 17.68 1.43
C ALA A 18 17.33 17.35 1.14
N SER A 19 17.35 17.68 1.07
CA SER A 19 16.33 17.37 0.92
C SER A 19 16.19 16.29 0.72
N ALA A 20 16.69 16.20 0.52
CA ALA A 20 16.48 15.01 0.09
C ALA A 20 15.67 14.20 0.94
N GLY A 21 15.93 13.67 1.77
CA GLY A 21 15.18 12.72 2.42
C GLY A 21 13.77 13.09 2.64
N ALA A 22 13.57 14.27 3.02
CA ALA A 22 12.23 14.64 3.41
C ALA A 22 11.26 14.52 2.30
N ARG A 23 11.65 14.91 1.12
CA ARG A 23 10.67 14.86 0.08
C ARG A 23 10.41 13.44 -0.34
N GLY A 24 11.39 12.59 -0.19
CA GLY A 24 11.21 11.21 -0.55
C GLY A 24 10.16 10.51 0.28
N GLU A 25 9.94 10.95 1.49
CA GLU A 25 9.00 10.28 2.34
C GLU A 25 7.60 10.23 1.74
N GLY A 26 7.15 11.31 1.16
CA GLY A 26 5.81 11.33 0.59
C GLY A 26 5.67 10.39 -0.58
N THR A 27 6.72 10.27 -1.39
CA THR A 27 6.67 9.42 -2.56
C THR A 27 7.01 7.97 -2.26
N ASP A 28 7.70 7.72 -1.15
CA ASP A 28 8.13 6.38 -0.79
C ASP A 28 7.10 5.63 0.03
N ARG A 29 6.05 6.28 0.42
CA ARG A 29 5.03 5.65 1.23
C ARG A 29 4.02 4.92 0.39
N CYS A 30 3.55 3.79 0.91
CA CYS A 30 2.43 3.10 0.32
C CYS A 30 1.21 4.01 0.36
N ALA A 31 0.48 4.10 -0.74
CA ALA A 31 -0.72 4.92 -0.80
C ALA A 31 -1.76 4.44 0.22
N ILE A 32 -1.84 3.12 0.44
CA ILE A 32 -2.72 2.59 1.47
C ILE A 32 -2.13 2.95 2.83
N GLY A 33 -2.89 3.69 3.62
CA GLY A 33 -2.43 4.12 4.94
C GLY A 33 -1.62 5.40 4.91
N GLY A 34 -1.06 5.77 3.76
CA GLY A 34 -0.35 7.02 3.60
C GLY A 34 -1.21 8.07 2.95
N LYS A 35 -1.45 7.91 1.66
CA LYS A 35 -2.28 8.84 0.89
C LYS A 35 -3.76 8.64 1.15
N TYR A 36 -4.18 7.39 1.30
CA TYR A 36 -5.58 7.04 1.55
C TYR A 36 -5.70 6.40 2.91
N ASP A 37 -6.61 6.91 3.73
CA ASP A 37 -6.82 6.37 5.06
C ASP A 37 -7.50 5.01 4.99
N VAL A 38 -7.04 4.10 5.83
CA VAL A 38 -7.65 2.77 5.95
C VAL A 38 -8.76 2.85 6.97
N HIS A 39 -9.97 2.51 6.54
CA HIS A 39 -11.14 2.55 7.41
C HIS A 39 -11.23 1.27 8.26
N THR A 40 -11.21 0.13 7.60
CA THR A 40 -11.23 -1.17 8.28
C THR A 40 -10.38 -2.17 7.53
N VAL A 41 -9.96 -3.21 8.26
CA VAL A 41 -9.21 -4.33 7.69
C VAL A 41 -9.86 -5.62 8.18
N ALA A 42 -10.07 -6.56 7.25
CA ALA A 42 -10.63 -7.85 7.57
C ALA A 42 -9.84 -8.94 6.86
N ALA A 43 -9.98 -10.17 7.32
CA ALA A 43 -9.39 -11.29 6.60
C ALA A 43 -10.13 -11.49 5.29
N TYR A 44 -9.39 -11.75 4.23
CA TYR A 44 -9.99 -12.03 2.93
C TYR A 44 -9.98 -13.52 2.67
N THR A 45 -11.16 -14.08 2.42
CA THR A 45 -11.31 -15.51 2.16
C THR A 45 -12.06 -15.74 0.86
N ASN A 46 -11.76 -16.85 0.21
CA ASN A 46 -12.48 -17.30 -0.97
C ASN A 46 -13.21 -18.59 -0.63
N VAL A 47 -14.35 -18.78 -1.30
CA VAL A 47 -15.04 -20.05 -1.22
C VAL A 47 -14.48 -20.95 -2.31
N VAL A 48 -14.04 -22.13 -1.91
CA VAL A 48 -13.50 -23.13 -2.83
C VAL A 48 -14.48 -24.28 -2.92
N ASP A 49 -14.85 -24.65 -4.13
CA ASP A 49 -15.76 -25.75 -4.39
C ASP A 49 -14.96 -27.02 -4.63
N ALA A 50 -15.10 -27.98 -3.73
CA ALA A 50 -14.39 -29.24 -3.81
C ALA A 50 -15.29 -30.39 -4.35
N GLY A 51 -16.35 -30.03 -5.07
CA GLY A 51 -17.26 -30.99 -5.69
C GLY A 51 -18.48 -31.25 -4.83
N TYR A 52 -18.34 -32.01 -3.79
CA TYR A 52 -19.47 -32.36 -2.91
C TYR A 52 -19.49 -31.53 -1.62
N THR A 53 -18.52 -30.64 -1.46
CA THR A 53 -18.46 -29.75 -0.30
C THR A 53 -17.80 -28.45 -0.71
N THR A 54 -17.99 -27.42 0.12
CA THR A 54 -17.31 -26.14 -0.08
C THR A 54 -16.59 -25.79 1.22
N TYR A 55 -15.52 -25.03 1.08
CA TYR A 55 -14.80 -24.52 2.26
C TYR A 55 -14.26 -23.14 1.95
N GLN A 56 -13.91 -22.40 3.00
CA GLN A 56 -13.33 -21.09 2.85
C GLN A 56 -11.83 -21.19 2.95
N GLU A 57 -11.16 -20.51 2.03
CA GLU A 57 -9.70 -20.47 1.98
C GLU A 57 -9.23 -19.08 2.33
N PHE A 58 -8.35 -18.99 3.34
CA PHE A 58 -7.79 -17.72 3.77
C PHE A 58 -6.74 -17.26 2.75
N ARG A 59 -6.97 -16.09 2.14
CA ARG A 59 -6.15 -15.63 1.02
C ARG A 59 -5.36 -14.37 1.32
N GLY A 60 -5.69 -13.61 2.34
CA GLY A 60 -4.97 -12.39 2.65
C GLY A 60 -5.81 -11.40 3.42
N ALA A 61 -5.74 -10.14 3.04
CA ALA A 61 -6.43 -9.07 3.74
C ALA A 61 -7.33 -8.29 2.81
N GLN A 62 -8.43 -7.83 3.35
CA GLN A 62 -9.37 -6.94 2.67
C GLN A 62 -9.30 -5.60 3.38
N VAL A 63 -8.87 -4.58 2.66
CA VAL A 63 -8.67 -3.25 3.23
C VAL A 63 -9.74 -2.33 2.64
N PHE A 64 -10.49 -1.68 3.51
CA PHE A 64 -11.55 -0.78 3.06
C PHE A 64 -11.07 0.66 3.12
N ILE A 65 -11.18 1.35 1.99
CA ILE A 65 -10.78 2.75 1.84
C ILE A 65 -12.03 3.54 1.46
N PRO A 66 -12.38 4.61 2.20
CA PRO A 66 -13.53 5.43 1.84
C PRO A 66 -13.36 6.07 0.47
N ALA A 67 -14.48 6.35 -0.18
CA ALA A 67 -14.48 6.98 -1.49
C ALA A 67 -13.78 8.33 -1.44
N GLN A 68 -13.06 8.65 -2.51
CA GLN A 68 -12.36 9.92 -2.65
C GLN A 68 -12.91 10.62 -3.89
N PRO A 69 -13.17 11.94 -3.83
CA PRO A 69 -13.65 12.65 -5.00
C PRO A 69 -12.67 12.52 -6.17
N GLY A 70 -13.20 12.16 -7.32
CA GLY A 70 -12.40 12.08 -8.53
C GLY A 70 -11.46 10.89 -8.60
N LEU A 71 -11.60 9.91 -7.73
CA LEU A 71 -10.73 8.74 -7.74
C LEU A 71 -11.49 7.54 -8.29
N PRO A 72 -11.19 7.11 -9.54
CA PRO A 72 -11.82 5.91 -10.08
C PRO A 72 -11.11 4.65 -9.59
N ARG A 73 -11.86 3.56 -9.57
CA ARG A 73 -11.34 2.26 -9.13
C ARG A 73 -10.09 1.85 -9.93
N GLU A 74 -10.11 2.08 -11.23
CA GLU A 74 -9.01 1.67 -12.10
C GLU A 74 -7.70 2.39 -11.76
N TRP A 75 -7.80 3.65 -11.40
CA TRP A 75 -6.62 4.40 -11.02
C TRP A 75 -6.04 3.87 -9.71
N LEU A 76 -6.92 3.62 -8.74
CA LEU A 76 -6.49 3.10 -7.46
C LEU A 76 -5.85 1.71 -7.62
N GLN A 77 -6.46 0.86 -8.45
CA GLN A 77 -5.92 -0.46 -8.75
C GLN A 77 -4.50 -0.35 -9.29
N ARG A 78 -4.29 0.52 -10.25
CA ARG A 78 -2.98 0.68 -10.88
C ARG A 78 -1.97 1.25 -9.90
N GLU A 79 -2.35 2.26 -9.15
CA GLU A 79 -1.45 2.90 -8.21
C GLU A 79 -0.93 1.90 -7.18
N ILE A 80 -1.83 1.13 -6.60
CA ILE A 80 -1.43 0.18 -5.56
C ILE A 80 -0.64 -0.98 -6.15
N ALA A 81 -1.06 -1.48 -7.32
CA ALA A 81 -0.34 -2.57 -7.96
C ALA A 81 1.10 -2.16 -8.29
N ASP A 82 1.28 -0.94 -8.80
CA ASP A 82 2.61 -0.44 -9.12
C ASP A 82 3.47 -0.30 -7.87
N GLN A 83 2.88 0.16 -6.77
CA GLN A 83 3.60 0.32 -5.51
C GLN A 83 3.99 -1.02 -4.89
N ILE A 84 3.14 -2.02 -5.02
CA ILE A 84 3.49 -3.36 -4.56
C ILE A 84 4.65 -3.92 -5.39
N ALA A 85 4.58 -3.75 -6.71
CA ALA A 85 5.64 -4.23 -7.60
C ALA A 85 6.96 -3.52 -7.31
N ALA A 86 6.91 -2.25 -6.94
CA ALA A 86 8.12 -1.46 -6.65
C ALA A 86 8.63 -1.65 -5.22
N GLY A 87 7.93 -2.42 -4.40
CA GLY A 87 8.34 -2.63 -3.01
C GLY A 87 7.95 -1.50 -2.07
N VAL A 88 7.23 -0.50 -2.56
CA VAL A 88 6.77 0.62 -1.72
C VAL A 88 5.68 0.17 -0.77
N CYS A 89 4.75 -0.65 -1.27
CA CYS A 89 3.76 -1.29 -0.42
C CYS A 89 4.22 -2.70 -0.10
N ASN A 90 4.79 -2.87 1.08
CA ASN A 90 5.33 -4.15 1.49
C ASN A 90 4.43 -4.77 2.55
N PHE A 91 3.84 -5.89 2.21
CA PHE A 91 2.96 -6.62 3.13
C PHE A 91 3.63 -7.86 3.71
N GLY A 92 4.95 -7.92 3.63
CA GLY A 92 5.70 -9.00 4.25
C GLY A 92 5.85 -10.24 3.40
N VAL A 93 5.33 -10.22 2.18
CA VAL A 93 5.45 -11.34 1.25
C VAL A 93 5.87 -10.82 -0.11
N ASN A 94 6.51 -11.67 -0.92
CA ASN A 94 7.06 -11.25 -2.20
C ASN A 94 6.05 -11.25 -3.33
N ASP A 95 5.06 -12.11 -3.26
CA ASP A 95 4.15 -12.35 -4.38
C ASP A 95 2.75 -11.83 -4.10
N ALA A 96 2.63 -10.79 -3.31
CA ALA A 96 1.32 -10.21 -3.02
C ALA A 96 0.70 -9.67 -4.30
N LYS A 97 -0.58 -9.92 -4.46
CA LYS A 97 -1.38 -9.40 -5.56
C LYS A 97 -2.49 -8.55 -5.02
N VAL A 98 -2.93 -7.59 -5.82
CA VAL A 98 -3.96 -6.67 -5.38
C VAL A 98 -5.10 -6.65 -6.38
N SER A 99 -6.31 -6.55 -5.85
CA SER A 99 -7.52 -6.37 -6.64
C SER A 99 -8.38 -5.33 -5.94
N VAL A 100 -8.79 -4.31 -6.66
CA VAL A 100 -9.62 -3.24 -6.10
C VAL A 100 -11.03 -3.38 -6.64
N MET A 101 -11.99 -3.38 -5.73
CA MET A 101 -13.41 -3.48 -6.10
C MET A 101 -14.16 -2.32 -5.47
N SER A 102 -15.19 -1.86 -6.13
CA SER A 102 -16.08 -0.87 -5.55
C SER A 102 -16.92 -1.56 -4.47
N ALA A 103 -17.02 -0.89 -3.32
CA ALA A 103 -17.80 -1.43 -2.19
C ALA A 103 -18.51 -0.25 -1.53
N GLY A 104 -19.80 -0.36 -1.33
CA GLY A 104 -20.62 0.75 -0.90
C GLY A 104 -19.91 1.85 -0.15
N GLY A 105 -19.85 3.01 -0.71
CA GLY A 105 -19.21 4.16 -0.10
C GLY A 105 -17.70 4.20 -0.20
N GLY A 106 -17.08 3.31 -0.99
CA GLY A 106 -15.64 3.33 -1.12
C GLY A 106 -15.11 2.17 -1.93
N PHE A 107 -13.92 1.70 -1.52
CA PHE A 107 -13.23 0.64 -2.24
C PHE A 107 -12.81 -0.46 -1.29
N SER A 108 -12.90 -1.69 -1.76
CA SER A 108 -12.35 -2.85 -1.09
C SER A 108 -11.07 -3.23 -1.83
N VAL A 109 -9.95 -3.13 -1.14
CA VAL A 109 -8.65 -3.49 -1.71
C VAL A 109 -8.28 -4.85 -1.15
N ASN A 110 -8.25 -5.85 -2.02
CA ASN A 110 -7.99 -7.22 -1.61
C ASN A 110 -6.55 -7.56 -1.94
N ILE A 111 -5.76 -7.86 -0.92
CA ILE A 111 -4.35 -8.19 -1.06
C ILE A 111 -4.21 -9.68 -0.77
N THR A 112 -3.77 -10.42 -1.76
CA THR A 112 -3.78 -11.89 -1.70
C THR A 112 -2.41 -12.48 -1.96
N CYS A 113 -2.26 -13.73 -1.60
CA CYS A 113 -1.04 -14.50 -1.77
C CYS A 113 -1.39 -15.96 -2.02
N ARG A 114 -0.37 -16.83 -2.06
CA ARG A 114 -0.58 -18.23 -2.41
C ARG A 114 -0.93 -19.14 -1.25
N THR A 115 -0.41 -18.85 -0.07
CA THR A 115 -0.53 -19.78 1.05
C THR A 115 -1.21 -19.10 2.23
N PRO A 116 -1.90 -19.88 3.09
CA PRO A 116 -2.51 -19.30 4.28
C PRO A 116 -1.50 -18.69 5.23
N LYS A 117 -0.28 -19.20 5.26
CA LYS A 117 0.76 -18.64 6.11
C LYS A 117 1.10 -17.22 5.68
N GLU A 118 1.29 -17.02 4.37
CA GLU A 118 1.55 -15.69 3.83
C GLU A 118 0.34 -14.78 4.01
N ALA A 119 -0.86 -15.35 3.91
CA ALA A 119 -2.07 -14.58 4.13
C ALA A 119 -2.11 -13.99 5.55
N GLY A 120 -1.67 -14.75 6.54
CA GLY A 120 -1.58 -14.25 7.90
C GLY A 120 -0.61 -13.10 8.05
N ILE A 121 0.51 -13.17 7.34
CA ILE A 121 1.51 -12.11 7.36
C ILE A 121 0.93 -10.84 6.72
N ILE A 122 0.25 -11.00 5.60
CA ILE A 122 -0.41 -9.87 4.93
C ILE A 122 -1.43 -9.22 5.86
N LEU A 123 -2.25 -10.03 6.51
CA LEU A 123 -3.28 -9.51 7.40
C LEU A 123 -2.67 -8.71 8.57
N GLN A 124 -1.59 -9.23 9.16
CA GLN A 124 -0.89 -8.51 10.21
C GLN A 124 -0.39 -7.15 9.75
N HIS A 125 0.26 -7.12 8.60
CA HIS A 125 0.76 -5.85 8.06
C HIS A 125 -0.37 -4.88 7.74
N ALA A 126 -1.45 -5.39 7.19
CA ALA A 126 -2.59 -4.53 6.85
C ALA A 126 -3.24 -3.95 8.11
N GLN A 127 -3.33 -4.73 9.19
CA GLN A 127 -3.92 -4.24 10.43
C GLN A 127 -3.15 -3.08 11.03
N LEU A 128 -1.86 -2.99 10.76
CA LEU A 128 -1.06 -1.87 11.24
C LEU A 128 -1.37 -0.57 10.54
N LEU A 129 -2.10 -0.62 9.42
CA LEU A 129 -2.44 0.57 8.65
C LEU A 129 -3.68 1.27 9.15
N VAL A 130 -4.45 0.63 10.00
CA VAL A 130 -5.68 1.22 10.54
C VAL A 130 -5.30 2.33 11.52
N LYS A 131 -5.94 3.47 11.37
CA LYS A 131 -5.68 4.63 12.22
C LYS A 131 -6.75 4.82 13.27
#